data_4697272282c34135e4ca311161184f54
#
_entry.id   4697272282c34135e4ca311161184f54
#
_cell.length_a   1.000
_cell.length_b   1.000
_cell.length_c   1.000
_cell.angle_alpha   90.00
_cell.angle_beta   90.00
_cell.angle_gamma   90.00
#
_symmetry.space_group_name_H-M   'P 1'
#
loop_
_entity.id
_entity.type
_entity.pdbx_description
1 polymer ?
#
loop_
_entity_poly.entity_id
_entity_poly.type
_entity_poly.pdbx_seq_one_letter_code
_entity_poly.pdbx_strand_id
1 'polypeptide(L)'
;MFTIDIDTGGTCTDGFFSRDGEFKTVKVLTTPHDLTVCLADCVKEGAKLFDVSVRDMLAATDVIRYSTTIGVNTLITKTGSKIGLIVSKGFKDSLYADDPKEAEPVFSLVPKEMIDEVHEDIDDRGNIITTLEKEDVLDSMQRLIDMGARAIAVSLRNSHVNPAHERKCKSLIKDQYPNYYLGSLRVFLASEISDQPGDFQRTNTIVVNGYIHDALVKYLYKAEDDLRNNFCAHPLMVAHSYGGVARVAKTRAIDTYSSGPALGVIGAGTLGEMYGFSNVITVDIGGTSLDLGLIRDGVHHYDMNPSITGFPVSVPMITTYSAPIASGSIARLDGSNNLKVGPKSAGARPGPVCFNLGGMEPTVTDADVVLGIIDPDYFLGGRINKDRLTMAIDTIDSFAGGFED
;
A
#
# COMPACT_ATOMS: atom_id res chain seq x y z
N MET A 1 -24.67 18.06 -1.50
CA MET A 1 -23.43 17.65 -2.17
C MET A 1 -22.95 16.35 -1.54
N PHE A 2 -22.31 15.46 -2.30
CA PHE A 2 -21.80 14.18 -1.75
C PHE A 2 -20.35 14.28 -1.30
N THR A 3 -20.05 13.59 -0.22
CA THR A 3 -18.68 13.21 0.16
C THR A 3 -18.57 11.69 0.04
N ILE A 4 -17.53 11.22 -0.61
CA ILE A 4 -17.29 9.79 -0.87
C ILE A 4 -15.92 9.42 -0.33
N ASP A 5 -15.87 8.41 0.53
CA ASP A 5 -14.65 7.84 1.06
C ASP A 5 -14.62 6.35 0.73
N ILE A 6 -13.53 5.89 0.10
CA ILE A 6 -13.39 4.49 -0.30
C ILE A 6 -12.05 3.96 0.20
N ASP A 7 -12.11 2.85 0.90
CA ASP A 7 -10.94 2.07 1.30
C ASP A 7 -10.91 0.73 0.59
N THR A 8 -9.85 0.49 -0.16
CA THR A 8 -9.66 -0.79 -0.86
C THR A 8 -8.66 -1.65 -0.11
N GLY A 9 -9.20 -2.58 0.67
CA GLY A 9 -8.43 -3.62 1.33
C GLY A 9 -8.12 -4.81 0.41
N GLY A 10 -7.37 -5.79 0.93
CA GLY A 10 -7.00 -6.99 0.17
C GLY A 10 -8.19 -7.92 -0.16
N THR A 11 -9.25 -7.92 0.65
CA THR A 11 -10.41 -8.80 0.51
C THR A 11 -11.67 -8.05 0.13
N CYS A 12 -11.95 -6.93 0.80
CA CYS A 12 -13.14 -6.11 0.57
C CYS A 12 -12.74 -4.66 0.29
N THR A 13 -13.62 -3.99 -0.43
CA THR A 13 -13.58 -2.54 -0.66
C THR A 13 -14.78 -1.93 0.04
N ASP A 14 -14.50 -1.00 0.94
CA ASP A 14 -15.48 -0.33 1.77
C ASP A 14 -15.71 1.09 1.27
N GLY A 15 -16.97 1.50 1.21
CA GLY A 15 -17.36 2.85 0.83
C GLY A 15 -18.21 3.51 1.90
N PHE A 16 -17.89 4.76 2.22
CA PHE A 16 -18.70 5.64 3.05
C PHE A 16 -19.17 6.81 2.19
N PHE A 17 -20.48 6.98 2.12
CA PHE A 17 -21.12 7.99 1.30
C PHE A 17 -21.95 8.90 2.20
N SER A 18 -21.76 10.20 2.14
CA SER A 18 -22.56 11.14 2.92
C SER A 18 -23.12 12.25 2.07
N ARG A 19 -24.33 12.71 2.42
CA ARG A 19 -25.04 13.83 1.81
C ARG A 19 -25.97 14.48 2.83
N ASP A 20 -25.77 15.75 3.09
CA ASP A 20 -26.69 16.58 3.89
C ASP A 20 -27.00 15.98 5.29
N GLY A 21 -25.98 15.37 5.94
CA GLY A 21 -26.09 14.74 7.26
C GLY A 21 -26.57 13.28 7.25
N GLU A 22 -27.05 12.77 6.14
CA GLU A 22 -27.31 11.35 5.93
C GLU A 22 -26.04 10.64 5.46
N PHE A 23 -25.77 9.43 5.97
CA PHE A 23 -24.68 8.60 5.47
C PHE A 23 -25.14 7.17 5.16
N LYS A 24 -24.46 6.54 4.22
CA LYS A 24 -24.63 5.12 3.86
C LYS A 24 -23.26 4.47 3.73
N THR A 25 -23.21 3.21 4.05
CA THR A 25 -22.00 2.40 3.89
C THR A 25 -22.22 1.30 2.87
N VAL A 26 -21.18 0.99 2.13
CA VAL A 26 -21.16 -0.07 1.11
C VAL A 26 -19.95 -0.94 1.38
N LYS A 27 -20.11 -2.25 1.24
CA LYS A 27 -19.00 -3.20 1.21
C LYS A 27 -19.14 -4.09 -0.04
N VAL A 28 -18.11 -4.12 -0.87
CA VAL A 28 -18.01 -4.99 -2.05
C VAL A 28 -16.74 -5.84 -1.99
N LEU A 29 -16.69 -6.94 -2.72
CA LEU A 29 -15.46 -7.73 -2.82
C LEU A 29 -14.42 -6.97 -3.65
N THR A 30 -13.19 -6.98 -3.17
CA THR A 30 -12.05 -6.44 -3.93
C THR A 30 -11.79 -7.31 -5.16
N THR A 31 -11.45 -6.67 -6.27
CA THR A 31 -11.08 -7.30 -7.54
C THR A 31 -9.57 -7.19 -7.75
N PRO A 32 -8.73 -8.15 -7.25
CA PRO A 32 -7.27 -8.00 -7.21
C PRO A 32 -6.60 -7.82 -8.57
N HIS A 33 -7.23 -8.31 -9.64
CA HIS A 33 -6.72 -8.18 -11.01
C HIS A 33 -6.90 -6.78 -11.59
N ASP A 34 -7.92 -6.04 -11.15
CA ASP A 34 -8.19 -4.63 -11.53
C ASP A 34 -9.03 -3.95 -10.43
N LEU A 35 -8.38 -3.18 -9.58
CA LEU A 35 -9.07 -2.49 -8.47
C LEU A 35 -10.02 -1.37 -8.94
N THR A 36 -9.95 -0.92 -10.20
CA THR A 36 -10.92 0.06 -10.70
C THR A 36 -12.32 -0.53 -10.83
N VAL A 37 -12.43 -1.86 -10.96
CA VAL A 37 -13.73 -2.56 -11.01
C VAL A 37 -14.41 -2.48 -9.64
N CYS A 38 -13.74 -2.85 -8.55
CA CYS A 38 -14.35 -2.76 -7.21
C CYS A 38 -14.61 -1.31 -6.78
N LEU A 39 -13.78 -0.35 -7.22
CA LEU A 39 -14.05 1.08 -7.04
C LEU A 39 -15.38 1.48 -7.71
N ALA A 40 -15.55 1.12 -8.98
CA ALA A 40 -16.76 1.42 -9.74
C ALA A 40 -18.00 0.72 -9.15
N ASP A 41 -17.86 -0.54 -8.74
CA ASP A 41 -18.94 -1.28 -8.09
C ASP A 41 -19.33 -0.64 -6.75
N CYS A 42 -18.35 -0.19 -5.96
CA CYS A 42 -18.61 0.50 -4.71
C CYS A 42 -19.40 1.79 -4.92
N VAL A 43 -19.01 2.63 -5.90
CA VAL A 43 -19.72 3.85 -6.26
C VAL A 43 -21.14 3.55 -6.78
N LYS A 44 -21.30 2.51 -7.59
CA LYS A 44 -22.60 2.07 -8.12
C LYS A 44 -23.55 1.63 -7.01
N GLU A 45 -23.07 0.85 -6.06
CA GLU A 45 -23.88 0.41 -4.92
C GLU A 45 -24.24 1.61 -4.02
N GLY A 46 -23.29 2.54 -3.78
CA GLY A 46 -23.55 3.78 -3.05
C GLY A 46 -24.65 4.61 -3.71
N ALA A 47 -24.60 4.77 -5.03
CA ALA A 47 -25.62 5.52 -5.78
C ALA A 47 -27.01 4.89 -5.63
N LYS A 48 -27.12 3.55 -5.67
CA LYS A 48 -28.38 2.85 -5.43
C LYS A 48 -28.97 3.12 -4.04
N LEU A 49 -28.12 3.16 -3.00
CA LEU A 49 -28.59 3.42 -1.64
C LEU A 49 -29.17 4.82 -1.45
N PHE A 50 -28.75 5.79 -2.28
CA PHE A 50 -29.30 7.15 -2.28
C PHE A 50 -30.37 7.37 -3.37
N ASP A 51 -30.77 6.32 -4.08
CA ASP A 51 -31.75 6.36 -5.18
C ASP A 51 -31.40 7.41 -6.24
N VAL A 52 -30.13 7.46 -6.64
CA VAL A 52 -29.61 8.35 -7.69
C VAL A 52 -28.82 7.58 -8.73
N SER A 53 -28.64 8.17 -9.91
CA SER A 53 -27.70 7.60 -10.88
C SER A 53 -26.24 7.80 -10.46
N VAL A 54 -25.33 6.93 -10.90
CA VAL A 54 -23.86 7.10 -10.69
C VAL A 54 -23.41 8.46 -11.21
N ARG A 55 -23.93 8.87 -12.38
CA ARG A 55 -23.62 10.17 -12.99
C ARG A 55 -24.02 11.33 -12.07
N ASP A 56 -25.28 11.31 -11.58
CA ASP A 56 -25.79 12.40 -10.75
C ASP A 56 -25.08 12.46 -9.39
N MET A 57 -24.75 11.30 -8.81
CA MET A 57 -23.94 11.24 -7.59
C MET A 57 -22.56 11.87 -7.82
N LEU A 58 -21.83 11.40 -8.84
CA LEU A 58 -20.46 11.88 -9.11
C LEU A 58 -20.44 13.35 -9.55
N ALA A 59 -21.41 13.80 -10.32
CA ALA A 59 -21.55 15.21 -10.70
C ALA A 59 -21.84 16.13 -9.49
N ALA A 60 -22.50 15.59 -8.44
CA ALA A 60 -22.80 16.32 -7.21
C ALA A 60 -21.80 16.03 -6.08
N THR A 61 -20.71 15.32 -6.37
CA THR A 61 -19.67 15.00 -5.40
C THR A 61 -18.69 16.17 -5.23
N ASP A 62 -18.47 16.59 -4.00
CA ASP A 62 -17.55 17.67 -3.61
C ASP A 62 -16.14 17.13 -3.38
N VAL A 63 -16.03 16.00 -2.69
CA VAL A 63 -14.76 15.36 -2.42
C VAL A 63 -14.89 13.84 -2.53
N ILE A 64 -13.88 13.21 -3.14
CA ILE A 64 -13.70 11.77 -3.15
C ILE A 64 -12.30 11.45 -2.62
N ARG A 65 -12.22 10.65 -1.54
CA ARG A 65 -10.97 10.21 -0.91
C ARG A 65 -10.82 8.71 -1.06
N TYR A 66 -9.60 8.29 -1.29
CA TYR A 66 -9.31 6.91 -1.65
C TYR A 66 -8.06 6.39 -0.95
N SER A 67 -8.18 5.26 -0.30
CA SER A 67 -7.10 4.46 0.24
C SER A 67 -6.91 3.18 -0.57
N THR A 68 -5.67 2.69 -0.69
CA THR A 68 -5.35 1.55 -1.56
C THR A 68 -4.24 0.67 -1.00
N THR A 69 -4.36 -0.62 -1.24
CA THR A 69 -3.34 -1.64 -0.90
C THR A 69 -2.38 -1.97 -2.05
N ILE A 70 -2.42 -1.23 -3.18
CA ILE A 70 -1.59 -1.53 -4.36
C ILE A 70 -0.11 -1.57 -4.01
N GLY A 71 0.40 -0.58 -3.24
CA GLY A 71 1.80 -0.53 -2.86
C GLY A 71 2.22 -1.77 -2.07
N VAL A 72 1.42 -2.15 -1.07
CA VAL A 72 1.64 -3.36 -0.25
C VAL A 72 1.63 -4.61 -1.13
N ASN A 73 0.61 -4.78 -1.96
CA ASN A 73 0.47 -5.94 -2.84
C ASN A 73 1.64 -6.04 -3.82
N THR A 74 2.07 -4.92 -4.42
CA THR A 74 3.21 -4.87 -5.35
C THR A 74 4.50 -5.34 -4.68
N LEU A 75 4.75 -4.96 -3.41
CA LEU A 75 5.92 -5.41 -2.65
C LEU A 75 5.86 -6.90 -2.32
N ILE A 76 4.71 -7.39 -1.83
CA ILE A 76 4.52 -8.80 -1.43
C ILE A 76 4.62 -9.73 -2.65
N THR A 77 3.99 -9.38 -3.77
CA THR A 77 3.98 -10.19 -4.99
C THR A 77 5.23 -10.02 -5.85
N LYS A 78 6.10 -9.08 -5.49
CA LYS A 78 7.33 -8.74 -6.23
C LYS A 78 7.09 -8.40 -7.70
N THR A 79 6.01 -7.65 -7.97
CA THR A 79 5.58 -7.25 -9.33
C THR A 79 5.90 -5.80 -9.69
N GLY A 80 6.78 -5.16 -8.93
CA GLY A 80 7.17 -3.76 -9.12
C GLY A 80 8.04 -3.51 -10.35
N SER A 81 8.33 -2.24 -10.57
CA SER A 81 9.14 -1.80 -11.70
C SER A 81 10.60 -2.22 -11.57
N LYS A 82 11.24 -2.54 -12.67
CA LYS A 82 12.67 -2.79 -12.71
C LYS A 82 13.43 -1.47 -12.59
N ILE A 83 14.07 -1.26 -11.43
CA ILE A 83 14.79 -0.03 -11.08
C ILE A 83 16.28 -0.25 -11.21
N GLY A 84 17.00 0.74 -11.79
CA GLY A 84 18.43 0.89 -11.61
C GLY A 84 18.72 1.80 -10.41
N LEU A 85 19.67 1.42 -9.57
CA LEU A 85 20.10 2.20 -8.42
C LEU A 85 21.53 2.71 -8.61
N ILE A 86 21.74 4.01 -8.45
CA ILE A 86 23.07 4.63 -8.47
C ILE A 86 23.42 5.05 -7.03
N VAL A 87 24.57 4.61 -6.54
CA VAL A 87 25.08 4.89 -5.19
C VAL A 87 26.50 5.45 -5.26
N SER A 88 27.01 6.02 -4.16
CA SER A 88 28.39 6.43 -4.05
C SER A 88 29.34 5.23 -4.09
N LYS A 89 30.53 5.41 -4.65
CA LYS A 89 31.55 4.34 -4.78
C LYS A 89 31.90 3.70 -3.43
N GLY A 90 31.91 2.36 -3.40
CA GLY A 90 32.21 1.56 -2.21
C GLY A 90 30.97 1.16 -1.40
N PHE A 91 29.77 1.56 -1.80
CA PHE A 91 28.54 1.27 -1.05
C PHE A 91 27.55 0.32 -1.76
N LYS A 92 27.93 -0.23 -2.91
CA LYS A 92 27.09 -1.18 -3.66
C LYS A 92 26.64 -2.39 -2.86
N ASP A 93 27.51 -2.94 -2.03
CA ASP A 93 27.23 -4.15 -1.27
C ASP A 93 26.54 -3.90 0.07
N SER A 94 26.75 -2.74 0.67
CA SER A 94 26.19 -2.39 1.98
C SER A 94 24.99 -1.45 1.90
N LEU A 95 24.84 -0.71 0.81
CA LEU A 95 23.85 0.36 0.66
C LEU A 95 23.85 1.36 1.83
N TYR A 96 25.05 1.61 2.39
CA TYR A 96 25.30 2.46 3.58
C TYR A 96 24.88 1.82 4.92
N ALA A 97 24.48 0.56 4.97
CA ALA A 97 24.26 -0.14 6.23
C ALA A 97 25.60 -0.42 6.95
N ASP A 98 25.56 -0.41 8.28
CA ASP A 98 26.73 -0.76 9.11
C ASP A 98 27.08 -2.25 8.97
N ASP A 99 26.09 -3.13 8.98
CA ASP A 99 26.23 -4.54 8.59
C ASP A 99 25.67 -4.74 7.17
N PRO A 100 26.49 -5.16 6.19
CA PRO A 100 26.03 -5.43 4.82
C PRO A 100 24.88 -6.44 4.72
N LYS A 101 24.69 -7.29 5.73
CA LYS A 101 23.53 -8.22 5.79
C LYS A 101 22.20 -7.50 5.90
N GLU A 102 22.17 -6.31 6.47
CA GLU A 102 20.95 -5.51 6.55
C GLU A 102 20.45 -5.04 5.17
N ALA A 103 21.36 -4.98 4.19
CA ALA A 103 21.02 -4.64 2.80
C ALA A 103 20.44 -5.83 1.99
N GLU A 104 20.61 -7.08 2.47
CA GLU A 104 20.14 -8.26 1.73
C GLU A 104 18.65 -8.23 1.33
N PRO A 105 17.72 -7.77 2.19
CA PRO A 105 16.33 -7.66 1.81
C PRO A 105 16.11 -6.75 0.59
N VAL A 106 16.86 -5.64 0.49
CA VAL A 106 16.73 -4.65 -0.60
C VAL A 106 17.10 -5.27 -1.95
N PHE A 107 18.08 -6.18 -1.97
CA PHE A 107 18.49 -6.87 -3.20
C PHE A 107 17.39 -7.79 -3.76
N SER A 108 16.34 -8.08 -2.99
CA SER A 108 15.16 -8.76 -3.50
C SER A 108 14.28 -7.86 -4.39
N LEU A 109 14.39 -6.54 -4.27
CA LEU A 109 13.69 -5.55 -5.09
C LEU A 109 14.60 -4.99 -6.19
N VAL A 110 15.86 -4.76 -5.87
CA VAL A 110 16.88 -4.27 -6.81
C VAL A 110 18.09 -5.20 -6.74
N PRO A 111 18.19 -6.18 -7.64
CA PRO A 111 19.32 -7.11 -7.70
C PRO A 111 20.65 -6.36 -7.81
N LYS A 112 21.74 -6.92 -7.25
CA LYS A 112 23.05 -6.26 -7.22
C LYS A 112 23.59 -5.85 -8.59
N GLU A 113 23.26 -6.57 -9.64
CA GLU A 113 23.59 -6.21 -11.02
C GLU A 113 22.87 -4.95 -11.51
N MET A 114 21.74 -4.60 -10.89
CA MET A 114 20.98 -3.37 -11.15
C MET A 114 21.43 -2.20 -10.27
N ILE A 115 22.53 -2.35 -9.53
CA ILE A 115 23.13 -1.29 -8.71
C ILE A 115 24.48 -0.93 -9.31
N ASP A 116 24.69 0.35 -9.54
CA ASP A 116 25.95 0.89 -10.04
C ASP A 116 26.49 2.00 -9.14
N GLU A 117 27.78 2.29 -9.26
CA GLU A 117 28.49 3.22 -8.40
C GLU A 117 29.03 4.39 -9.21
N VAL A 118 28.98 5.57 -8.62
CA VAL A 118 29.64 6.77 -9.16
C VAL A 118 30.70 7.29 -8.21
N HIS A 119 31.81 7.78 -8.78
CA HIS A 119 32.91 8.34 -7.99
C HIS A 119 32.58 9.76 -7.57
N GLU A 120 32.14 9.91 -6.33
CA GLU A 120 31.81 11.19 -5.71
C GLU A 120 31.92 11.06 -4.20
N ASP A 121 32.09 12.15 -3.47
CA ASP A 121 32.02 12.18 -2.01
C ASP A 121 31.60 13.56 -1.50
N ILE A 122 30.67 13.57 -0.56
CA ILE A 122 30.24 14.74 0.20
C ILE A 122 30.39 14.36 1.70
N ASP A 123 31.08 15.22 2.47
CA ASP A 123 31.27 14.98 3.89
C ASP A 123 29.99 15.24 4.71
N ASP A 124 30.04 14.96 6.02
CA ASP A 124 28.93 15.14 6.96
C ASP A 124 28.53 16.62 7.18
N ARG A 125 29.35 17.56 6.73
CA ARG A 125 29.12 19.01 6.77
C ARG A 125 28.58 19.55 5.45
N GLY A 126 28.47 18.70 4.43
CA GLY A 126 28.00 19.07 3.09
C GLY A 126 29.10 19.63 2.18
N ASN A 127 30.37 19.54 2.54
CA ASN A 127 31.46 19.94 1.65
C ASN A 127 31.68 18.86 0.59
N ILE A 128 31.89 19.29 -0.66
CA ILE A 128 32.25 18.40 -1.76
C ILE A 128 33.73 18.03 -1.61
N ILE A 129 34.03 16.79 -1.29
CA ILE A 129 35.39 16.24 -1.20
C ILE A 129 35.84 15.70 -2.55
N THR A 130 34.96 15.00 -3.26
CA THR A 130 35.20 14.46 -4.59
C THR A 130 34.09 14.92 -5.51
N THR A 131 34.43 15.63 -6.58
CA THR A 131 33.45 16.12 -7.56
C THR A 131 32.91 14.96 -8.39
N LEU A 132 31.60 14.92 -8.56
CA LEU A 132 30.93 13.97 -9.46
C LEU A 132 31.29 14.25 -10.92
N GLU A 133 31.80 13.25 -11.64
CA GLU A 133 32.11 13.37 -13.05
C GLU A 133 30.89 13.00 -13.91
N LYS A 134 30.77 13.70 -15.06
CA LYS A 134 29.62 13.50 -15.97
C LYS A 134 29.63 12.11 -16.60
N GLU A 135 30.79 11.68 -17.02
CA GLU A 135 31.02 10.39 -17.71
C GLU A 135 30.62 9.23 -16.80
N ASP A 136 30.98 9.25 -15.51
CA ASP A 136 30.59 8.23 -14.55
C ASP A 136 29.07 8.06 -14.47
N VAL A 137 28.34 9.16 -14.43
CA VAL A 137 26.87 9.13 -14.36
C VAL A 137 26.25 8.57 -15.63
N LEU A 138 26.74 9.00 -16.80
CA LEU A 138 26.20 8.57 -18.10
C LEU A 138 26.51 7.10 -18.37
N ASP A 139 27.70 6.63 -18.02
CA ASP A 139 28.10 5.24 -18.17
C ASP A 139 27.31 4.32 -17.24
N SER A 140 27.13 4.72 -15.97
CA SER A 140 26.31 3.98 -15.01
C SER A 140 24.86 3.89 -15.46
N MET A 141 24.29 5.03 -15.88
CA MET A 141 22.93 5.08 -16.42
C MET A 141 22.78 4.16 -17.65
N GLN A 142 23.71 4.22 -18.61
CA GLN A 142 23.67 3.41 -19.83
C GLN A 142 23.68 1.90 -19.50
N ARG A 143 24.60 1.48 -18.61
CA ARG A 143 24.66 0.09 -18.16
C ARG A 143 23.34 -0.38 -17.55
N LEU A 144 22.73 0.43 -16.66
CA LEU A 144 21.46 0.09 -16.01
C LEU A 144 20.31 0.01 -17.02
N ILE A 145 20.26 0.90 -18.02
CA ILE A 145 19.26 0.87 -19.09
C ILE A 145 19.43 -0.37 -19.95
N ASP A 146 20.66 -0.70 -20.36
CA ASP A 146 20.96 -1.88 -21.17
C ASP A 146 20.58 -3.18 -20.46
N MET A 147 20.65 -3.18 -19.11
CA MET A 147 20.15 -4.26 -18.28
C MET A 147 18.62 -4.22 -18.07
N GLY A 148 17.94 -3.22 -18.63
CA GLY A 148 16.49 -3.12 -18.68
C GLY A 148 15.84 -2.30 -17.56
N ALA A 149 16.56 -1.38 -16.91
CA ALA A 149 15.97 -0.42 -16.00
C ALA A 149 14.88 0.41 -16.68
N ARG A 150 13.78 0.66 -15.97
CA ARG A 150 12.66 1.51 -16.42
C ARG A 150 12.56 2.81 -15.63
N ALA A 151 13.28 2.89 -14.53
CA ALA A 151 13.47 4.07 -13.72
C ALA A 151 14.86 4.03 -13.09
N ILE A 152 15.41 5.18 -12.76
CA ILE A 152 16.68 5.31 -12.06
C ILE A 152 16.42 5.94 -10.69
N ALA A 153 16.85 5.26 -9.64
CA ALA A 153 16.95 5.79 -8.30
C ALA A 153 18.39 6.23 -8.06
N VAL A 154 18.59 7.42 -7.49
CA VAL A 154 19.90 7.95 -7.13
C VAL A 154 19.91 8.21 -5.64
N SER A 155 20.79 7.55 -4.91
CA SER A 155 20.98 7.70 -3.47
C SER A 155 22.47 7.86 -3.19
N LEU A 156 22.90 9.10 -3.00
CA LEU A 156 24.29 9.41 -2.75
C LEU A 156 24.52 9.78 -1.28
N ARG A 157 25.75 9.52 -0.82
CA ARG A 157 26.15 9.76 0.56
C ARG A 157 25.90 11.21 0.96
N ASN A 158 25.36 11.42 2.17
CA ASN A 158 25.12 12.75 2.75
C ASN A 158 24.27 13.69 1.88
N SER A 159 23.50 13.18 0.92
CA SER A 159 22.67 14.01 0.03
C SER A 159 21.54 14.75 0.76
N HIS A 160 21.19 14.35 2.00
CA HIS A 160 20.28 15.11 2.86
C HIS A 160 20.89 16.44 3.33
N VAL A 161 22.21 16.52 3.48
CA VAL A 161 22.93 17.76 3.83
C VAL A 161 23.19 18.59 2.58
N ASN A 162 23.70 17.95 1.51
CA ASN A 162 23.97 18.62 0.24
C ASN A 162 23.54 17.77 -0.97
N PRO A 163 22.39 18.08 -1.59
CA PRO A 163 21.85 17.32 -2.71
C PRO A 163 22.48 17.66 -4.08
N ALA A 164 23.55 18.41 -4.13
CA ALA A 164 24.12 18.94 -5.39
C ALA A 164 24.46 17.83 -6.39
N HIS A 165 25.09 16.73 -5.93
CA HIS A 165 25.46 15.61 -6.79
C HIS A 165 24.25 14.82 -7.28
N GLU A 166 23.24 14.55 -6.44
CA GLU A 166 22.00 13.91 -6.89
C GLU A 166 21.25 14.75 -7.93
N ARG A 167 21.17 16.07 -7.71
CA ARG A 167 20.59 17.02 -8.68
C ARG A 167 21.36 17.04 -9.99
N LYS A 168 22.70 16.99 -9.94
CA LYS A 168 23.54 16.87 -11.13
C LYS A 168 23.27 15.57 -11.89
N CYS A 169 23.19 14.41 -11.21
CA CYS A 169 22.78 13.15 -11.82
C CYS A 169 21.44 13.28 -12.56
N LYS A 170 20.43 13.81 -11.88
CA LYS A 170 19.08 13.98 -12.47
C LYS A 170 19.11 14.88 -13.70
N SER A 171 19.85 15.98 -13.67
CA SER A 171 20.00 16.88 -14.82
C SER A 171 20.66 16.16 -16.00
N LEU A 172 21.80 15.51 -15.79
CA LEU A 172 22.52 14.78 -16.83
C LEU A 172 21.69 13.67 -17.48
N ILE A 173 20.97 12.90 -16.67
CA ILE A 173 20.09 11.84 -17.16
C ILE A 173 18.94 12.42 -17.99
N LYS A 174 18.32 13.50 -17.53
CA LYS A 174 17.23 14.18 -18.26
C LYS A 174 17.68 14.85 -19.55
N ASP A 175 18.91 15.37 -19.59
CA ASP A 175 19.49 15.96 -20.80
C ASP A 175 19.72 14.88 -21.86
N GLN A 176 20.13 13.67 -21.45
CA GLN A 176 20.35 12.54 -22.34
C GLN A 176 19.04 11.86 -22.79
N TYR A 177 18.04 11.79 -21.88
CA TYR A 177 16.72 11.19 -22.10
C TYR A 177 15.60 12.18 -21.81
N PRO A 178 15.42 13.21 -22.65
CA PRO A 178 14.37 14.22 -22.47
C PRO A 178 12.97 13.60 -22.47
N ASN A 179 12.03 14.27 -21.81
CA ASN A 179 10.67 13.77 -21.61
C ASN A 179 9.86 13.54 -22.90
N TYR A 180 10.30 14.09 -24.04
CA TYR A 180 9.64 13.88 -25.35
C TYR A 180 10.10 12.63 -26.07
N TYR A 181 11.07 11.88 -25.55
CA TYR A 181 11.41 10.55 -26.08
C TYR A 181 10.54 9.46 -25.44
N LEU A 182 10.16 8.46 -26.22
CA LEU A 182 9.42 7.28 -25.70
C LEU A 182 10.20 6.53 -24.61
N GLY A 183 11.51 6.60 -24.62
CA GLY A 183 12.42 6.04 -23.61
C GLY A 183 12.72 6.98 -22.45
N SER A 184 11.93 8.04 -22.26
CA SER A 184 12.10 8.95 -21.12
C SER A 184 12.08 8.20 -19.79
N LEU A 185 13.14 8.40 -19.00
CA LEU A 185 13.32 7.72 -17.71
C LEU A 185 12.81 8.58 -16.56
N ARG A 186 12.11 7.93 -15.62
CA ARG A 186 11.88 8.55 -14.31
C ARG A 186 13.15 8.49 -13.50
N VAL A 187 13.51 9.62 -12.92
CA VAL A 187 14.67 9.73 -12.02
C VAL A 187 14.18 10.17 -10.66
N PHE A 188 14.38 9.32 -9.68
CA PHE A 188 14.07 9.57 -8.28
C PHE A 188 15.36 9.92 -7.53
N LEU A 189 15.34 10.95 -6.70
CA LEU A 189 16.45 11.33 -5.84
C LEU A 189 16.08 11.05 -4.39
N ALA A 190 16.99 10.44 -3.62
CA ALA A 190 16.78 10.18 -2.21
C ALA A 190 16.52 11.48 -1.43
N SER A 191 17.25 12.55 -1.74
CA SER A 191 17.08 13.88 -1.16
C SER A 191 15.74 14.58 -1.47
N GLU A 192 15.00 14.15 -2.52
CA GLU A 192 13.66 14.67 -2.83
C GLU A 192 12.56 13.91 -2.10
N ILE A 193 12.84 12.66 -1.67
CA ILE A 193 11.86 11.82 -0.99
C ILE A 193 11.98 11.94 0.53
N SER A 194 13.21 12.02 1.06
CA SER A 194 13.45 12.18 2.49
C SER A 194 14.63 13.11 2.75
N ASP A 195 14.42 14.07 3.64
CA ASP A 195 15.42 15.00 4.17
C ASP A 195 16.02 14.54 5.52
N GLN A 196 15.60 13.35 6.00
CA GLN A 196 16.08 12.80 7.26
C GLN A 196 17.52 12.28 7.13
N PRO A 197 18.33 12.30 8.20
CA PRO A 197 19.62 11.64 8.21
C PRO A 197 19.48 10.12 8.09
N GLY A 198 20.56 9.44 7.69
CA GLY A 198 20.59 7.98 7.53
C GLY A 198 20.51 7.57 6.06
N ASP A 199 21.69 7.40 5.43
CA ASP A 199 21.78 7.09 4.01
C ASP A 199 21.18 5.73 3.68
N PHE A 200 21.30 4.74 4.57
CA PHE A 200 20.68 3.42 4.39
C PHE A 200 19.16 3.49 4.33
N GLN A 201 18.52 4.14 5.31
CA GLN A 201 17.07 4.29 5.35
C GLN A 201 16.55 5.11 4.15
N ARG A 202 17.27 6.13 3.73
CA ARG A 202 16.93 6.93 2.53
C ARG A 202 17.06 6.11 1.26
N THR A 203 18.09 5.26 1.16
CA THR A 203 18.25 4.34 0.03
C THR A 203 17.08 3.36 -0.04
N ASN A 204 16.70 2.75 1.07
CA ASN A 204 15.52 1.88 1.13
C ASN A 204 14.25 2.63 0.73
N THR A 205 14.09 3.85 1.22
CA THR A 205 12.94 4.72 0.92
C THR A 205 12.79 4.96 -0.57
N ILE A 206 13.87 5.34 -1.25
CA ILE A 206 13.83 5.64 -2.68
C ILE A 206 13.63 4.38 -3.53
N VAL A 207 14.21 3.26 -3.11
CA VAL A 207 14.01 1.96 -3.76
C VAL A 207 12.54 1.53 -3.66
N VAL A 208 11.97 1.53 -2.46
CA VAL A 208 10.55 1.18 -2.25
C VAL A 208 9.65 2.11 -3.05
N ASN A 209 9.87 3.43 -2.96
CA ASN A 209 9.08 4.42 -3.70
C ASN A 209 9.10 4.16 -5.22
N GLY A 210 10.28 3.97 -5.78
CA GLY A 210 10.43 3.73 -7.22
C GLY A 210 9.84 2.38 -7.64
N TYR A 211 10.00 1.35 -6.81
CA TYR A 211 9.53 -0.01 -7.10
C TYR A 211 8.00 -0.09 -7.24
N ILE A 212 7.26 0.60 -6.37
CA ILE A 212 5.79 0.59 -6.39
C ILE A 212 5.17 1.70 -7.26
N HIS A 213 5.98 2.65 -7.72
CA HIS A 213 5.51 3.88 -8.37
C HIS A 213 4.63 3.62 -9.59
N ASP A 214 5.10 2.79 -10.55
CA ASP A 214 4.39 2.61 -11.82
C ASP A 214 3.05 1.89 -11.66
N ALA A 215 2.97 0.94 -10.73
CA ALA A 215 1.72 0.26 -10.40
C ALA A 215 0.68 1.26 -9.89
N LEU A 216 1.08 2.15 -8.98
CA LEU A 216 0.21 3.19 -8.43
C LEU A 216 -0.19 4.23 -9.48
N VAL A 217 0.77 4.73 -10.26
CA VAL A 217 0.49 5.70 -11.33
C VAL A 217 -0.53 5.16 -12.32
N LYS A 218 -0.29 3.95 -12.84
CA LYS A 218 -1.18 3.31 -13.81
C LYS A 218 -2.61 3.18 -13.28
N TYR A 219 -2.73 2.75 -12.03
CA TYR A 219 -4.02 2.52 -11.42
C TYR A 219 -4.74 3.84 -11.05
N LEU A 220 -4.07 4.73 -10.33
CA LEU A 220 -4.70 5.94 -9.80
C LEU A 220 -5.15 6.90 -10.91
N TYR A 221 -4.37 7.04 -11.98
CA TYR A 221 -4.82 7.84 -13.14
C TYR A 221 -5.99 7.18 -13.87
N LYS A 222 -5.97 5.85 -14.03
CA LYS A 222 -7.13 5.15 -14.59
C LYS A 222 -8.38 5.36 -13.75
N ALA A 223 -8.27 5.23 -12.43
CA ALA A 223 -9.37 5.48 -11.50
C ALA A 223 -9.90 6.93 -11.60
N GLU A 224 -8.98 7.91 -11.65
CA GLU A 224 -9.34 9.32 -11.81
C GLU A 224 -10.03 9.60 -13.16
N ASP A 225 -9.55 8.99 -14.24
CA ASP A 225 -10.16 9.13 -15.57
C ASP A 225 -11.53 8.46 -15.63
N ASP A 226 -11.70 7.28 -15.04
CA ASP A 226 -12.99 6.60 -14.96
C ASP A 226 -14.03 7.44 -14.18
N LEU A 227 -13.60 8.08 -13.07
CA LEU A 227 -14.46 9.00 -12.31
C LEU A 227 -14.83 10.25 -13.14
N ARG A 228 -13.88 10.85 -13.85
CA ARG A 228 -14.12 12.01 -14.73
C ARG A 228 -15.04 11.67 -15.90
N ASN A 229 -14.89 10.51 -16.52
CA ASN A 229 -15.75 10.02 -17.58
C ASN A 229 -17.20 9.81 -17.08
N ASN A 230 -17.37 9.60 -15.78
CA ASN A 230 -18.67 9.56 -15.10
C ASN A 230 -19.05 10.90 -14.42
N PHE A 231 -18.51 12.01 -14.93
CA PHE A 231 -18.86 13.40 -14.55
C PHE A 231 -18.39 13.85 -13.16
N CYS A 232 -17.44 13.17 -12.52
CA CYS A 232 -16.81 13.71 -11.32
C CYS A 232 -15.93 14.92 -11.68
N ALA A 233 -16.32 16.11 -11.20
CA ALA A 233 -15.58 17.35 -11.50
C ALA A 233 -14.33 17.54 -10.62
N HIS A 234 -14.28 16.88 -9.49
CA HIS A 234 -13.21 17.02 -8.51
C HIS A 234 -12.14 15.93 -8.66
N PRO A 235 -10.87 16.25 -8.34
CA PRO A 235 -9.79 15.27 -8.42
C PRO A 235 -9.93 14.19 -7.34
N LEU A 236 -9.45 12.99 -7.65
CA LEU A 236 -9.31 11.92 -6.67
C LEU A 236 -8.24 12.30 -5.63
N MET A 237 -8.63 12.29 -4.35
CA MET A 237 -7.73 12.55 -3.23
C MET A 237 -7.23 11.21 -2.67
N VAL A 238 -5.92 11.02 -2.69
CA VAL A 238 -5.28 9.78 -2.23
C VAL A 238 -4.87 9.92 -0.77
N ALA A 239 -5.20 8.92 0.03
CA ALA A 239 -4.84 8.84 1.44
C ALA A 239 -3.37 8.48 1.64
N HIS A 240 -2.76 9.05 2.67
CA HIS A 240 -1.35 8.85 3.00
C HIS A 240 -1.17 8.21 4.38
N SER A 241 -0.09 7.47 4.53
CA SER A 241 0.31 6.76 5.76
C SER A 241 0.52 7.67 6.98
N TYR A 242 0.75 8.95 6.76
CA TYR A 242 0.85 9.95 7.83
C TYR A 242 -0.49 10.66 8.13
N GLY A 243 -1.60 10.17 7.55
CA GLY A 243 -2.95 10.68 7.83
C GLY A 243 -3.39 11.85 6.96
N GLY A 244 -2.55 12.33 6.05
CA GLY A 244 -2.92 13.35 5.08
C GLY A 244 -3.63 12.78 3.86
N VAL A 245 -4.15 13.68 3.02
CA VAL A 245 -4.68 13.35 1.69
C VAL A 245 -4.13 14.34 0.67
N ALA A 246 -3.84 13.88 -0.54
CA ALA A 246 -3.42 14.74 -1.64
C ALA A 246 -3.97 14.26 -2.98
N ARG A 247 -3.99 15.13 -4.00
CA ARG A 247 -4.28 14.74 -5.37
C ARG A 247 -3.29 13.69 -5.86
N VAL A 248 -3.68 12.83 -6.79
CA VAL A 248 -2.80 11.83 -7.42
C VAL A 248 -1.46 12.45 -7.84
N ALA A 249 -1.49 13.60 -8.53
CA ALA A 249 -0.29 14.30 -9.01
C ALA A 249 0.63 14.88 -7.91
N LYS A 250 0.22 14.86 -6.65
CA LYS A 250 0.97 15.37 -5.49
C LYS A 250 1.32 14.26 -4.49
N THR A 251 1.00 13.02 -4.81
CA THR A 251 1.22 11.85 -3.96
C THR A 251 2.55 11.18 -4.33
N ARG A 252 3.42 10.95 -3.35
CA ARG A 252 4.56 10.04 -3.51
C ARG A 252 4.07 8.62 -3.31
N ALA A 253 4.57 7.68 -4.08
CA ALA A 253 4.10 6.30 -4.03
C ALA A 253 4.25 5.68 -2.64
N ILE A 254 5.36 5.93 -1.96
CA ILE A 254 5.63 5.42 -0.62
C ILE A 254 4.64 5.93 0.43
N ASP A 255 4.10 7.14 0.26
CA ASP A 255 3.15 7.72 1.21
C ASP A 255 1.81 6.97 1.25
N THR A 256 1.51 6.15 0.23
CA THR A 256 0.27 5.36 0.19
C THR A 256 0.37 4.04 0.96
N TYR A 257 1.57 3.64 1.41
CA TYR A 257 1.76 2.40 2.14
C TYR A 257 1.02 2.44 3.48
N SER A 258 0.20 1.44 3.77
CA SER A 258 -0.61 1.35 5.00
C SER A 258 -1.52 2.57 5.27
N SER A 259 -1.98 3.26 4.22
CA SER A 259 -2.86 4.43 4.36
C SER A 259 -4.23 4.08 4.98
N GLY A 260 -4.80 2.91 4.69
CA GLY A 260 -6.05 2.43 5.30
C GLY A 260 -5.96 2.32 6.82
N PRO A 261 -5.05 1.48 7.35
CA PRO A 261 -4.81 1.40 8.79
C PRO A 261 -4.54 2.75 9.46
N ALA A 262 -3.74 3.62 8.84
CA ALA A 262 -3.44 4.96 9.36
C ALA A 262 -4.70 5.82 9.51
N LEU A 263 -5.57 5.85 8.49
CA LEU A 263 -6.84 6.57 8.56
C LEU A 263 -7.82 5.94 9.55
N GLY A 264 -7.78 4.62 9.72
CA GLY A 264 -8.54 3.90 10.75
C GLY A 264 -8.19 4.40 12.16
N VAL A 265 -6.90 4.59 12.45
CA VAL A 265 -6.44 5.17 13.72
C VAL A 265 -6.96 6.60 13.92
N ILE A 266 -6.88 7.45 12.89
CA ILE A 266 -7.38 8.83 12.96
C ILE A 266 -8.89 8.84 13.19
N GLY A 267 -9.65 8.04 12.45
CA GLY A 267 -11.10 7.93 12.60
C GLY A 267 -11.50 7.48 14.01
N ALA A 268 -10.80 6.48 14.55
CA ALA A 268 -11.04 6.01 15.92
C ALA A 268 -10.68 7.08 16.97
N GLY A 269 -9.65 7.90 16.73
CA GLY A 269 -9.32 9.04 17.58
C GLY A 269 -10.45 10.06 17.63
N THR A 270 -10.99 10.40 16.47
CA THR A 270 -12.13 11.32 16.35
C THR A 270 -13.37 10.77 17.07
N LEU A 271 -13.68 9.48 16.90
CA LEU A 271 -14.77 8.84 17.62
C LEU A 271 -14.51 8.80 19.13
N GLY A 272 -13.28 8.49 19.55
CA GLY A 272 -12.88 8.52 20.95
C GLY A 272 -13.14 9.89 21.59
N GLU A 273 -12.73 10.97 20.91
CA GLU A 273 -12.98 12.34 21.36
C GLU A 273 -14.49 12.64 21.50
N MET A 274 -15.30 12.25 20.51
CA MET A 274 -16.76 12.40 20.55
C MET A 274 -17.41 11.69 21.73
N TYR A 275 -16.86 10.55 22.17
CA TYR A 275 -17.32 9.78 23.32
C TYR A 275 -16.59 10.12 24.64
N GLY A 276 -15.68 11.09 24.63
CA GLY A 276 -14.92 11.53 25.80
C GLY A 276 -13.78 10.59 26.21
N PHE A 277 -13.29 9.74 25.31
CA PHE A 277 -12.16 8.86 25.54
C PHE A 277 -10.87 9.45 24.96
N SER A 278 -9.88 9.70 25.80
CA SER A 278 -8.55 10.17 25.38
C SER A 278 -7.58 9.01 25.07
N ASN A 279 -7.86 7.82 25.57
CA ASN A 279 -7.04 6.63 25.34
C ASN A 279 -7.86 5.58 24.60
N VAL A 280 -7.42 5.23 23.39
CA VAL A 280 -8.16 4.32 22.48
C VAL A 280 -7.19 3.31 21.89
N ILE A 281 -7.61 2.05 21.90
CA ILE A 281 -6.96 0.98 21.12
C ILE A 281 -7.88 0.67 19.94
N THR A 282 -7.34 0.77 18.73
CA THR A 282 -8.06 0.33 17.53
C THR A 282 -7.75 -1.12 17.25
N VAL A 283 -8.77 -1.88 16.86
CA VAL A 283 -8.64 -3.28 16.45
C VAL A 283 -9.45 -3.44 15.16
N ASP A 284 -8.75 -3.48 14.03
CA ASP A 284 -9.35 -3.68 12.71
C ASP A 284 -9.07 -5.11 12.24
N ILE A 285 -10.11 -5.94 12.24
CA ILE A 285 -10.03 -7.34 11.80
C ILE A 285 -10.51 -7.39 10.35
N GLY A 286 -9.58 -7.29 9.42
CA GLY A 286 -9.85 -7.42 8.00
C GLY A 286 -10.01 -8.87 7.53
N GLY A 287 -10.03 -9.08 6.23
CA GLY A 287 -10.03 -10.44 5.64
C GLY A 287 -8.64 -11.08 5.57
N THR A 288 -7.56 -10.26 5.62
CA THR A 288 -6.18 -10.72 5.39
C THR A 288 -5.26 -10.39 6.55
N SER A 289 -5.46 -9.26 7.23
CA SER A 289 -4.66 -8.78 8.35
C SER A 289 -5.54 -8.30 9.51
N LEU A 290 -4.96 -8.33 10.69
CA LEU A 290 -5.43 -7.66 11.89
C LEU A 290 -4.54 -6.44 12.10
N ASP A 291 -5.13 -5.25 12.08
CA ASP A 291 -4.39 -4.01 12.26
C ASP A 291 -4.76 -3.36 13.59
N LEU A 292 -3.72 -3.04 14.38
CA LEU A 292 -3.85 -2.44 15.71
C LEU A 292 -3.27 -1.04 15.67
N GLY A 293 -3.93 -0.10 16.34
CA GLY A 293 -3.44 1.25 16.55
C GLY A 293 -3.63 1.70 18.00
N LEU A 294 -2.83 2.66 18.43
CA LEU A 294 -2.87 3.21 19.78
C LEU A 294 -2.97 4.73 19.71
N ILE A 295 -3.96 5.25 20.45
CA ILE A 295 -4.13 6.68 20.72
C ILE A 295 -3.97 6.85 22.21
N ARG A 296 -3.08 7.73 22.63
CA ARG A 296 -2.82 8.03 24.03
C ARG A 296 -2.95 9.53 24.25
N ASP A 297 -3.71 9.90 25.26
CA ASP A 297 -3.99 11.31 25.62
C ASP A 297 -4.51 12.13 24.40
N GLY A 298 -5.35 11.51 23.56
CA GLY A 298 -5.91 12.09 22.34
C GLY A 298 -4.95 12.19 21.17
N VAL A 299 -3.72 11.65 21.27
CA VAL A 299 -2.69 11.75 20.25
C VAL A 299 -2.31 10.35 19.72
N HIS A 300 -2.29 10.19 18.41
CA HIS A 300 -1.69 9.02 17.76
C HIS A 300 -0.18 9.24 17.58
N HIS A 301 0.56 8.14 17.55
CA HIS A 301 2.02 8.18 17.44
C HIS A 301 2.47 8.09 15.99
N TYR A 302 3.55 8.81 15.67
CA TYR A 302 4.27 8.67 14.41
C TYR A 302 5.56 7.90 14.63
N ASP A 303 5.83 6.95 13.73
CA ASP A 303 7.17 6.39 13.56
C ASP A 303 7.87 7.16 12.43
N MET A 304 9.02 7.74 12.72
CA MET A 304 9.80 8.52 11.75
C MET A 304 10.69 7.64 10.87
N ASN A 305 10.97 6.41 11.33
CA ASN A 305 11.77 5.43 10.62
C ASN A 305 11.09 4.04 10.65
N PRO A 306 9.88 3.94 10.08
CA PRO A 306 9.13 2.70 10.11
C PRO A 306 9.80 1.61 9.25
N SER A 307 9.43 0.37 9.49
CA SER A 307 9.82 -0.75 8.64
C SER A 307 8.68 -1.13 7.70
N ILE A 308 8.95 -1.09 6.41
CA ILE A 308 8.05 -1.58 5.35
C ILE A 308 8.52 -2.97 4.91
N THR A 309 7.78 -4.02 5.25
CA THR A 309 8.12 -5.43 4.90
C THR A 309 9.58 -5.82 5.21
N GLY A 310 10.12 -5.31 6.32
CA GLY A 310 11.51 -5.54 6.71
C GLY A 310 12.52 -4.51 6.20
N PHE A 311 12.10 -3.52 5.40
CA PHE A 311 12.95 -2.42 4.95
C PHE A 311 12.79 -1.21 5.89
N PRO A 312 13.80 -0.81 6.67
CA PRO A 312 13.73 0.45 7.41
C PRO A 312 13.72 1.61 6.41
N VAL A 313 12.71 2.47 6.51
CA VAL A 313 12.53 3.62 5.62
C VAL A 313 12.52 4.93 6.40
N SER A 314 12.75 6.04 5.72
CA SER A 314 12.90 7.36 6.31
C SER A 314 11.76 8.29 5.86
N VAL A 315 10.53 7.90 6.19
CA VAL A 315 9.30 8.70 5.97
C VAL A 315 8.38 8.52 7.18
N PRO A 316 7.71 9.58 7.66
CA PRO A 316 6.82 9.46 8.81
C PRO A 316 5.57 8.63 8.45
N MET A 317 5.20 7.71 9.33
CA MET A 317 3.95 6.96 9.24
C MET A 317 3.25 6.94 10.59
N ILE A 318 1.93 6.93 10.60
CA ILE A 318 1.18 6.63 11.83
C ILE A 318 1.52 5.21 12.25
N THR A 319 1.88 5.04 13.52
CA THR A 319 2.27 3.74 14.05
C THR A 319 1.06 2.80 14.08
N THR A 320 1.15 1.73 13.30
CA THR A 320 0.19 0.62 13.29
C THR A 320 0.94 -0.69 13.40
N TYR A 321 0.33 -1.67 14.05
CA TYR A 321 0.87 -3.03 14.16
C TYR A 321 -0.03 -3.97 13.39
N SER A 322 0.51 -4.62 12.36
CA SER A 322 -0.23 -5.54 11.51
C SER A 322 0.20 -6.98 11.78
N ALA A 323 -0.77 -7.85 12.03
CA ALA A 323 -0.56 -9.28 12.19
C ALA A 323 -1.22 -10.04 11.04
N PRO A 324 -0.57 -11.09 10.48
CA PRO A 324 -1.10 -11.88 9.38
C PRO A 324 -2.10 -12.93 9.86
N ILE A 325 -3.10 -12.49 10.64
CA ILE A 325 -4.23 -13.29 11.11
C ILE A 325 -5.49 -12.42 10.98
N ALA A 326 -6.54 -12.98 10.39
CA ALA A 326 -7.76 -12.24 10.10
C ALA A 326 -8.94 -13.17 9.85
N SER A 327 -10.10 -12.61 9.51
CA SER A 327 -11.33 -13.37 9.26
C SER A 327 -11.21 -14.39 8.10
N GLY A 328 -10.38 -14.12 7.10
CA GLY A 328 -10.09 -15.03 5.99
C GLY A 328 -8.96 -16.04 6.26
N SER A 329 -8.40 -16.07 7.47
CA SER A 329 -7.32 -17.00 7.82
C SER A 329 -7.81 -18.44 7.76
N ILE A 330 -7.04 -19.27 7.05
CA ILE A 330 -7.37 -20.69 6.84
C ILE A 330 -7.01 -21.48 8.09
N ALA A 331 -7.96 -22.30 8.57
CA ALA A 331 -7.75 -23.24 9.64
C ALA A 331 -7.19 -24.57 9.07
N ARG A 332 -6.23 -25.17 9.79
CA ARG A 332 -5.60 -26.43 9.41
C ARG A 332 -5.09 -27.17 10.64
N LEU A 333 -4.92 -28.47 10.52
CA LEU A 333 -4.19 -29.26 11.50
C LEU A 333 -2.71 -29.34 11.14
N ASP A 334 -1.83 -29.22 12.13
CA ASP A 334 -0.42 -29.51 11.94
C ASP A 334 -0.15 -31.03 12.05
N GLY A 335 1.10 -31.44 11.78
CA GLY A 335 1.50 -32.85 11.83
C GLY A 335 1.35 -33.55 13.20
N SER A 336 1.00 -32.80 14.25
CA SER A 336 0.73 -33.25 15.61
C SER A 336 -0.75 -33.11 16.00
N ASN A 337 -1.62 -32.90 15.03
CA ASN A 337 -3.06 -32.72 15.19
C ASN A 337 -3.47 -31.46 15.99
N ASN A 338 -2.59 -30.43 16.05
CA ASN A 338 -2.94 -29.17 16.67
C ASN A 338 -3.57 -28.22 15.66
N LEU A 339 -4.64 -27.54 16.06
CA LEU A 339 -5.26 -26.48 15.27
C LEU A 339 -4.28 -25.31 15.05
N LYS A 340 -4.08 -24.95 13.80
CA LYS A 340 -3.38 -23.75 13.36
C LYS A 340 -4.31 -22.88 12.52
N VAL A 341 -4.33 -21.58 12.78
CA VAL A 341 -5.12 -20.59 12.04
C VAL A 341 -4.15 -19.60 11.41
N GLY A 342 -4.22 -19.46 10.07
CA GLY A 342 -3.29 -18.61 9.32
C GLY A 342 -1.85 -19.18 9.29
N PRO A 343 -0.84 -18.36 8.88
CA PRO A 343 -0.96 -16.99 8.36
C PRO A 343 -1.57 -16.92 6.94
N LYS A 344 -1.79 -18.08 6.27
CA LYS A 344 -2.38 -18.11 4.93
C LYS A 344 -3.86 -17.69 5.01
N SER A 345 -4.26 -16.74 4.18
CA SER A 345 -5.65 -16.30 4.01
C SER A 345 -6.22 -16.80 2.70
N ALA A 346 -7.53 -17.09 2.69
CA ALA A 346 -8.29 -17.40 1.48
C ALA A 346 -8.48 -16.17 0.56
N GLY A 347 -8.25 -14.96 1.08
CA GLY A 347 -8.38 -13.71 0.34
C GLY A 347 -9.80 -13.42 -0.13
N ALA A 348 -9.92 -12.59 -1.19
CA ALA A 348 -11.20 -12.30 -1.83
C ALA A 348 -11.65 -13.44 -2.78
N ARG A 349 -10.69 -14.11 -3.42
CA ARG A 349 -10.90 -15.25 -4.32
C ARG A 349 -9.75 -16.26 -4.15
N PRO A 350 -10.02 -17.56 -4.01
CA PRO A 350 -11.34 -18.18 -3.97
C PRO A 350 -12.20 -17.75 -2.78
N GLY A 351 -11.63 -17.17 -1.73
CA GLY A 351 -12.32 -16.68 -0.55
C GLY A 351 -12.73 -17.77 0.43
N PRO A 352 -13.33 -17.38 1.56
CA PRO A 352 -14.04 -18.29 2.46
C PRO A 352 -15.03 -19.18 1.72
N VAL A 353 -15.30 -20.38 2.24
CA VAL A 353 -16.27 -21.32 1.64
C VAL A 353 -17.65 -20.68 1.52
N CYS A 354 -18.08 -19.95 2.55
CA CYS A 354 -19.36 -19.23 2.59
C CYS A 354 -19.50 -18.14 1.54
N PHE A 355 -18.42 -17.71 0.87
CA PHE A 355 -18.50 -16.78 -0.26
C PHE A 355 -18.97 -17.47 -1.55
N ASN A 356 -18.88 -18.79 -1.64
CA ASN A 356 -19.22 -19.61 -2.82
C ASN A 356 -18.53 -19.10 -4.12
N LEU A 357 -17.25 -18.78 -4.00
CA LEU A 357 -16.41 -18.33 -5.10
C LEU A 357 -15.30 -19.33 -5.44
N GLY A 358 -15.45 -20.58 -4.92
CA GLY A 358 -14.51 -21.68 -5.12
C GLY A 358 -13.58 -21.96 -3.92
N GLY A 359 -13.78 -21.31 -2.76
CA GLY A 359 -13.09 -21.65 -1.52
C GLY A 359 -13.49 -23.05 -1.05
N MET A 360 -12.51 -23.81 -0.56
CA MET A 360 -12.71 -25.20 -0.07
C MET A 360 -12.04 -25.44 1.28
N GLU A 361 -11.20 -24.52 1.74
CA GLU A 361 -10.50 -24.62 3.04
C GLU A 361 -11.28 -23.79 4.08
N PRO A 362 -11.54 -24.33 5.30
CA PRO A 362 -12.29 -23.62 6.32
C PRO A 362 -11.52 -22.39 6.80
N THR A 363 -12.25 -21.31 7.00
CA THR A 363 -11.69 -20.04 7.49
C THR A 363 -12.39 -19.60 8.77
N VAL A 364 -11.84 -18.58 9.45
CA VAL A 364 -12.49 -17.93 10.59
C VAL A 364 -13.88 -17.39 10.19
N THR A 365 -14.01 -16.79 8.99
CA THR A 365 -15.31 -16.32 8.48
C THR A 365 -16.35 -17.43 8.39
N ASP A 366 -15.96 -18.63 7.93
CA ASP A 366 -16.87 -19.76 7.86
C ASP A 366 -17.34 -20.19 9.26
N ALA A 367 -16.42 -20.22 10.23
CA ALA A 367 -16.74 -20.50 11.63
C ALA A 367 -17.70 -19.44 12.22
N ASP A 368 -17.46 -18.16 11.96
CA ASP A 368 -18.30 -17.06 12.44
C ASP A 368 -19.73 -17.12 11.86
N VAL A 369 -19.86 -17.55 10.60
CA VAL A 369 -21.17 -17.79 9.97
C VAL A 369 -21.88 -18.99 10.61
N VAL A 370 -21.18 -20.09 10.84
CA VAL A 370 -21.75 -21.30 11.48
C VAL A 370 -22.17 -21.04 12.94
N LEU A 371 -21.38 -20.24 13.67
CA LEU A 371 -21.67 -19.86 15.05
C LEU A 371 -22.76 -18.78 15.14
N GLY A 372 -23.22 -18.22 14.03
CA GLY A 372 -24.23 -17.15 14.01
C GLY A 372 -23.71 -15.80 14.47
N ILE A 373 -22.37 -15.61 14.53
CA ILE A 373 -21.73 -14.30 14.81
C ILE A 373 -21.93 -13.38 13.60
N ILE A 374 -21.81 -13.93 12.39
CA ILE A 374 -22.10 -13.25 11.13
C ILE A 374 -23.45 -13.73 10.61
N ASP A 375 -24.38 -12.79 10.38
CA ASP A 375 -25.67 -13.07 9.77
C ASP A 375 -25.50 -13.43 8.28
N PRO A 376 -25.76 -14.70 7.87
CA PRO A 376 -25.59 -15.13 6.49
C PRO A 376 -26.56 -14.43 5.52
N ASP A 377 -27.70 -13.96 5.99
CA ASP A 377 -28.70 -13.29 5.14
C ASP A 377 -28.36 -11.81 4.89
N TYR A 378 -27.52 -11.22 5.73
CA TYR A 378 -27.16 -9.79 5.62
C TYR A 378 -25.67 -9.54 5.34
N PHE A 379 -24.80 -10.50 5.52
CA PHE A 379 -23.35 -10.34 5.27
C PHE A 379 -23.08 -9.92 3.82
N LEU A 380 -22.19 -8.95 3.64
CA LEU A 380 -21.93 -8.27 2.36
C LEU A 380 -23.21 -7.66 1.73
N GLY A 381 -24.10 -7.11 2.55
CA GLY A 381 -25.36 -6.51 2.08
C GLY A 381 -26.37 -7.55 1.59
N GLY A 382 -26.45 -8.72 2.23
CA GLY A 382 -27.37 -9.81 1.88
C GLY A 382 -26.97 -10.59 0.63
N ARG A 383 -25.71 -10.54 0.22
CA ARG A 383 -25.19 -11.25 -0.96
C ARG A 383 -24.80 -12.69 -0.71
N ILE A 384 -24.75 -13.13 0.54
CA ILE A 384 -24.60 -14.55 0.90
C ILE A 384 -26.00 -15.19 0.85
N ASN A 385 -26.18 -16.29 0.11
CA ASN A 385 -27.42 -17.03 0.09
C ASN A 385 -27.37 -18.23 1.05
N LYS A 386 -28.56 -18.87 1.31
CA LYS A 386 -28.67 -19.97 2.26
C LYS A 386 -27.85 -21.22 1.91
N ASP A 387 -27.61 -21.47 0.61
CA ASP A 387 -26.81 -22.62 0.16
C ASP A 387 -25.36 -22.51 0.63
N ARG A 388 -24.87 -21.29 0.82
CA ARG A 388 -23.51 -20.99 1.28
C ARG A 388 -23.31 -21.31 2.77
N LEU A 389 -24.33 -21.10 3.58
CA LEU A 389 -24.32 -21.52 4.99
C LEU A 389 -24.18 -23.03 5.10
N THR A 390 -24.94 -23.79 4.32
CA THR A 390 -24.84 -25.24 4.28
C THR A 390 -23.45 -25.72 3.89
N MET A 391 -22.85 -25.10 2.84
CA MET A 391 -21.49 -25.42 2.43
C MET A 391 -20.46 -25.14 3.53
N ALA A 392 -20.61 -24.02 4.27
CA ALA A 392 -19.73 -23.70 5.39
C ALA A 392 -19.87 -24.72 6.53
N ILE A 393 -21.10 -25.12 6.87
CA ILE A 393 -21.38 -26.15 7.87
C ILE A 393 -20.70 -27.47 7.48
N ASP A 394 -20.96 -27.99 6.27
CA ASP A 394 -20.40 -29.25 5.78
C ASP A 394 -18.87 -29.25 5.82
N THR A 395 -18.24 -28.10 5.50
CA THR A 395 -16.80 -27.96 5.52
C THR A 395 -16.24 -27.93 6.94
N ILE A 396 -16.89 -27.21 7.87
CA ILE A 396 -16.48 -27.15 9.28
C ILE A 396 -16.67 -28.49 9.95
N ASP A 397 -17.80 -29.20 9.72
CA ASP A 397 -18.07 -30.51 10.27
C ASP A 397 -17.06 -31.54 9.77
N SER A 398 -16.74 -31.53 8.48
CA SER A 398 -15.72 -32.41 7.91
C SER A 398 -14.32 -32.12 8.49
N PHE A 399 -14.00 -30.84 8.75
CA PHE A 399 -12.76 -30.43 9.39
C PHE A 399 -12.73 -30.84 10.87
N ALA A 400 -13.84 -30.67 11.60
CA ALA A 400 -13.97 -31.04 13.00
C ALA A 400 -13.86 -32.55 13.21
N GLY A 401 -14.41 -33.37 12.31
CA GLY A 401 -14.27 -34.82 12.34
C GLY A 401 -12.83 -35.33 12.27
N GLY A 402 -11.91 -34.55 11.73
CA GLY A 402 -10.47 -34.83 11.76
C GLY A 402 -9.80 -34.69 13.13
N PHE A 403 -10.49 -34.18 14.15
CA PHE A 403 -10.00 -34.11 15.54
C PHE A 403 -10.37 -35.36 16.38
N GLU A 404 -11.32 -36.18 15.90
CA GLU A 404 -11.82 -37.33 16.63
C GLU A 404 -11.01 -38.62 16.38
N ASP A 405 -10.15 -38.65 15.39
CA ASP A 405 -9.24 -39.73 15.03
C ASP A 405 -7.78 -39.44 15.50
#